data_feb8d56449c04477b46362fe8626a495
#
_entry.id   feb8d56449c04477b46362fe8626a495
#
_cell.length_a   1.000
_cell.length_b   1.000
_cell.length_c   1.000
_cell.angle_alpha   90.00
_cell.angle_beta   90.00
_cell.angle_gamma   90.00
#
_symmetry.space_group_name_H-M   'P 1'
#
loop_
_entity.id
_entity.type
_entity.pdbx_description
1 polymer ?
#
loop_
_entity_poly.entity_id
_entity_poly.type
_entity_poly.pdbx_seq_one_letter_code
_entity_poly.pdbx_strand_id
1 'polypeptide(L)'
;YQVYSATNGEEALESFHRDSPDLIVLDVMLPKMDGFAVCRRIRAESVVPIIFLTALEAISERVAGLDLGADDYLSKPFSPKELEARIATILRRMGPTVSVTETKEVPSGKGVMKFGSLVVDTNRRQVSRAGDRISLTYTEFSLLELLFDEPGKVVPRAEILEQLWGY
;
A
#
# COMPACT_ATOMS: atom_id res chain seq x y z
N TYR A 1 15.19 1.67 -11.61
CA TYR A 1 13.83 2.22 -11.71
C TYR A 1 13.76 3.25 -12.83
N GLN A 2 12.62 3.32 -13.52
CA GLN A 2 12.26 4.47 -14.35
C GLN A 2 11.54 5.47 -13.45
N VAL A 3 11.98 6.73 -13.46
CA VAL A 3 11.48 7.75 -12.54
C VAL A 3 10.83 8.89 -13.33
N TYR A 4 9.63 9.23 -12.94
CA TYR A 4 8.90 10.41 -13.43
C TYR A 4 8.81 11.42 -12.28
N SER A 5 8.84 12.71 -12.57
CA SER A 5 8.77 13.75 -11.56
C SER A 5 7.67 14.77 -11.87
N ALA A 6 7.06 15.28 -10.82
CA ALA A 6 6.06 16.33 -10.86
C ALA A 6 6.38 17.39 -9.80
N THR A 7 6.14 18.65 -10.09
CA THR A 7 6.49 19.78 -9.22
C THR A 7 5.32 20.28 -8.38
N ASN A 8 4.10 19.81 -8.66
CA ASN A 8 2.87 20.17 -7.96
C ASN A 8 1.83 19.06 -8.08
N GLY A 9 0.75 19.16 -7.30
CA GLY A 9 -0.27 18.09 -7.24
C GLY A 9 -1.06 17.89 -8.54
N GLU A 10 -1.29 18.93 -9.34
CA GLU A 10 -1.97 18.81 -10.63
C GLU A 10 -1.12 18.01 -11.62
N GLU A 11 0.14 18.38 -11.76
CA GLU A 11 1.13 17.68 -12.60
C GLU A 11 1.33 16.22 -12.12
N ALA A 12 1.29 15.97 -10.80
CA ALA A 12 1.38 14.63 -10.25
C ALA A 12 0.22 13.73 -10.71
N LEU A 13 -1.01 14.24 -10.74
CA LEU A 13 -2.18 13.51 -11.23
C LEU A 13 -2.10 13.27 -12.74
N GLU A 14 -1.66 14.25 -13.52
CA GLU A 14 -1.44 14.07 -14.96
C GLU A 14 -0.39 13.00 -15.25
N SER A 15 0.74 13.03 -14.53
CA SER A 15 1.79 12.02 -14.64
C SER A 15 1.31 10.64 -14.22
N PHE A 16 0.53 10.53 -13.15
CA PHE A 16 -0.07 9.29 -12.70
C PHE A 16 -0.92 8.63 -13.80
N HIS A 17 -1.80 9.39 -14.45
CA HIS A 17 -2.65 8.85 -15.53
C HIS A 17 -1.86 8.51 -16.81
N ARG A 18 -0.86 9.31 -17.15
CA ARG A 18 -0.05 9.11 -18.36
C ARG A 18 0.91 7.94 -18.23
N ASP A 19 1.60 7.85 -17.07
CA ASP A 19 2.78 6.99 -16.90
C ASP A 19 2.48 5.70 -16.13
N SER A 20 1.30 5.60 -15.48
CA SER A 20 0.84 4.43 -14.72
C SER A 20 1.92 3.83 -13.82
N PRO A 21 2.44 4.57 -12.83
CA PRO A 21 3.57 4.15 -12.02
C PRO A 21 3.24 2.95 -11.12
N ASP A 22 4.23 2.12 -10.84
CA ASP A 22 4.12 0.98 -9.89
C ASP A 22 4.18 1.41 -8.43
N LEU A 23 4.67 2.63 -8.14
CA LEU A 23 4.77 3.22 -6.80
C LEU A 23 4.89 4.73 -6.93
N ILE A 24 4.30 5.44 -5.97
CA ILE A 24 4.35 6.91 -5.89
C ILE A 24 5.06 7.32 -4.61
N VAL A 25 6.03 8.23 -4.74
CA VAL A 25 6.62 8.95 -3.61
C VAL A 25 6.06 10.37 -3.64
N LEU A 26 5.33 10.75 -2.60
CA LEU A 26 4.49 11.94 -2.60
C LEU A 26 4.83 12.84 -1.41
N ASP A 27 5.25 14.07 -1.70
CA ASP A 27 5.42 15.07 -0.64
C ASP A 27 4.04 15.51 -0.13
N VAL A 28 3.88 15.60 1.18
CA VAL A 28 2.66 16.15 1.79
C VAL A 28 2.53 17.64 1.47
N MET A 29 3.64 18.38 1.51
CA MET A 29 3.65 19.83 1.31
C MET A 29 3.95 20.19 -0.16
N LEU A 30 2.98 19.99 -1.02
CA LEU A 30 3.05 20.41 -2.42
C LEU A 30 2.38 21.77 -2.62
N PRO A 31 2.86 22.59 -3.56
CA PRO A 31 2.18 23.81 -3.96
C PRO A 31 0.90 23.52 -4.72
N LYS A 32 -0.05 24.46 -4.71
CA LYS A 32 -1.37 24.41 -5.37
C LYS A 32 -2.34 23.36 -4.78
N MET A 33 -1.93 22.10 -4.71
CA MET A 33 -2.72 20.99 -4.18
C MET A 33 -1.82 20.15 -3.26
N ASP A 34 -2.19 20.01 -1.99
CA ASP A 34 -1.42 19.21 -1.03
C ASP A 34 -1.39 17.73 -1.39
N GLY A 35 -0.37 17.01 -0.88
CA GLY A 35 -0.20 15.59 -1.15
C GLY A 35 -1.36 14.72 -0.66
N PHE A 36 -2.06 15.12 0.40
CA PHE A 36 -3.24 14.38 0.87
C PHE A 36 -4.39 14.47 -0.13
N ALA A 37 -4.60 15.64 -0.74
CA ALA A 37 -5.61 15.81 -1.79
C ALA A 37 -5.26 14.99 -3.05
N VAL A 38 -3.97 14.94 -3.43
CA VAL A 38 -3.49 14.06 -4.52
C VAL A 38 -3.75 12.60 -4.19
N CYS A 39 -3.37 12.15 -2.98
CA CYS A 39 -3.59 10.77 -2.53
C CYS A 39 -5.07 10.38 -2.59
N ARG A 40 -5.98 11.20 -2.06
CA ARG A 40 -7.43 10.94 -2.12
C ARG A 40 -7.93 10.74 -3.54
N ARG A 41 -7.47 11.56 -4.51
CA ARG A 41 -7.88 11.42 -5.92
C ARG A 41 -7.36 10.12 -6.52
N ILE A 42 -6.10 9.78 -6.28
CA ILE A 42 -5.51 8.51 -6.75
C ILE A 42 -6.24 7.32 -6.13
N ARG A 43 -6.55 7.36 -4.83
CA ARG A 43 -7.26 6.28 -4.12
C ARG A 43 -8.71 6.07 -4.58
N ALA A 44 -9.34 7.06 -5.18
CA ALA A 44 -10.65 6.90 -5.80
C ALA A 44 -10.64 5.94 -7.00
N GLU A 45 -9.49 5.71 -7.61
CA GLU A 45 -9.37 4.92 -8.86
C GLU A 45 -8.24 3.87 -8.84
N SER A 46 -7.33 3.92 -7.87
CA SER A 46 -6.15 3.04 -7.83
C SER A 46 -5.71 2.68 -6.43
N VAL A 47 -5.17 1.47 -6.31
CA VAL A 47 -4.50 0.95 -5.10
C VAL A 47 -2.97 0.98 -5.22
N VAL A 48 -2.43 1.75 -6.18
CA VAL A 48 -0.98 1.91 -6.36
C VAL A 48 -0.34 2.32 -5.04
N PRO A 49 0.80 1.73 -4.62
CA PRO A 49 1.46 2.09 -3.37
C PRO A 49 1.87 3.56 -3.34
N ILE A 50 1.64 4.21 -2.20
CA ILE A 50 2.03 5.60 -1.97
C ILE A 50 2.88 5.68 -0.71
N ILE A 51 4.10 6.21 -0.83
CA ILE A 51 4.96 6.59 0.28
C ILE A 51 4.88 8.11 0.43
N PHE A 52 4.43 8.59 1.59
CA PHE A 52 4.49 10.02 1.87
C PHE A 52 5.86 10.47 2.36
N LEU A 53 6.34 11.59 1.83
CA LEU A 53 7.43 12.35 2.41
C LEU A 53 6.84 13.48 3.26
N THR A 54 7.19 13.55 4.53
CA THR A 54 6.60 14.54 5.44
C THR A 54 7.65 15.19 6.33
N ALA A 55 7.51 16.49 6.55
CA ALA A 55 8.26 17.22 7.59
C ALA A 55 7.53 17.17 8.95
N LEU A 56 6.36 16.52 9.01
CA LEU A 56 5.46 16.55 10.15
C LEU A 56 5.90 15.53 11.20
N GLU A 57 6.30 16.02 12.37
CA GLU A 57 6.67 15.20 13.52
C GLU A 57 5.47 14.71 14.33
N ALA A 58 4.28 15.30 14.11
CA ALA A 58 3.10 14.99 14.89
C ALA A 58 2.49 13.64 14.52
N ILE A 59 2.36 12.76 15.49
CA ILE A 59 1.71 11.44 15.37
C ILE A 59 0.28 11.57 14.82
N SER A 60 -0.44 12.65 15.18
CA SER A 60 -1.81 12.91 14.72
C SER A 60 -1.91 13.08 13.20
N GLU A 61 -0.91 13.66 12.55
CA GLU A 61 -0.90 13.88 11.10
C GLU A 61 -0.48 12.63 10.33
N ARG A 62 0.38 11.79 10.93
CA ARG A 62 0.67 10.44 10.41
C ARG A 62 -0.57 9.55 10.45
N VAL A 63 -1.37 9.64 11.52
CA VAL A 63 -2.64 8.91 11.65
C VAL A 63 -3.65 9.39 10.61
N ALA A 64 -3.80 10.70 10.40
CA ALA A 64 -4.69 11.24 9.36
C ALA A 64 -4.31 10.78 7.95
N GLY A 65 -3.03 10.62 7.68
CA GLY A 65 -2.56 10.12 6.38
C GLY A 65 -2.74 8.61 6.22
N LEU A 66 -2.64 7.82 7.29
CA LEU A 66 -2.95 6.37 7.26
C LEU A 66 -4.44 6.15 6.95
N ASP A 67 -5.34 6.98 7.48
CA ASP A 67 -6.77 6.95 7.17
C ASP A 67 -7.05 7.28 5.68
N LEU A 68 -6.09 7.92 4.99
CA LEU A 68 -6.16 8.20 3.54
C LEU A 68 -5.63 7.05 2.67
N GLY A 69 -5.19 5.94 3.27
CA GLY A 69 -4.73 4.75 2.55
C GLY A 69 -3.29 4.86 2.02
N ALA A 70 -2.43 5.67 2.64
CA ALA A 70 -1.00 5.61 2.36
C ALA A 70 -0.39 4.30 2.85
N ASP A 71 0.63 3.83 2.16
CA ASP A 71 1.26 2.54 2.45
C ASP A 71 2.50 2.70 3.33
N ASP A 72 3.17 3.84 3.29
CA ASP A 72 4.29 4.17 4.17
C ASP A 72 4.50 5.68 4.32
N TYR A 73 5.30 6.06 5.32
CA TYR A 73 5.68 7.43 5.63
C TYR A 73 7.18 7.52 5.85
N LEU A 74 7.78 8.56 5.32
CA LEU A 74 9.19 8.86 5.51
C LEU A 74 9.34 10.32 5.95
N SER A 75 9.83 10.52 7.18
CA SER A 75 10.04 11.87 7.73
C SER A 75 11.28 12.51 7.15
N LYS A 76 11.18 13.80 6.82
CA LYS A 76 12.30 14.64 6.43
C LYS A 76 13.05 15.16 7.70
N PRO A 77 14.40 15.17 7.71
CA PRO A 77 15.31 14.71 6.66
C PRO A 77 15.48 13.19 6.65
N PHE A 78 15.52 12.60 5.46
CA PHE A 78 15.74 11.16 5.27
C PHE A 78 17.00 10.89 4.42
N SER A 79 17.56 9.70 4.54
CA SER A 79 18.64 9.28 3.65
C SER A 79 18.08 8.69 2.34
N PRO A 80 18.74 8.91 1.19
CA PRO A 80 18.32 8.24 -0.05
C PRO A 80 18.28 6.71 0.07
N LYS A 81 19.18 6.13 0.86
CA LYS A 81 19.21 4.69 1.12
C LYS A 81 17.98 4.20 1.88
N GLU A 82 17.45 4.99 2.79
CA GLU A 82 16.22 4.66 3.53
C GLU A 82 15.01 4.64 2.60
N LEU A 83 14.86 5.65 1.75
CA LEU A 83 13.80 5.70 0.75
C LEU A 83 13.90 4.51 -0.21
N GLU A 84 15.10 4.22 -0.70
CA GLU A 84 15.35 3.08 -1.59
C GLU A 84 14.98 1.74 -0.94
N ALA A 85 15.33 1.54 0.33
CA ALA A 85 15.00 0.33 1.07
C ALA A 85 13.47 0.14 1.24
N ARG A 86 12.73 1.23 1.50
CA ARG A 86 11.26 1.21 1.61
C ARG A 86 10.61 0.89 0.26
N ILE A 87 11.03 1.57 -0.80
CA ILE A 87 10.58 1.29 -2.17
C ILE A 87 10.82 -0.18 -2.53
N ALA A 88 12.04 -0.67 -2.34
CA ALA A 88 12.39 -2.06 -2.63
C ALA A 88 11.55 -3.06 -1.82
N THR A 89 11.25 -2.75 -0.56
CA THR A 89 10.43 -3.59 0.31
C THR A 89 9.00 -3.69 -0.21
N ILE A 90 8.38 -2.55 -0.56
CA ILE A 90 7.02 -2.52 -1.08
C ILE A 90 6.95 -3.24 -2.43
N LEU A 91 7.81 -2.90 -3.39
CA LEU A 91 7.81 -3.49 -4.73
C LEU A 91 8.10 -4.99 -4.71
N ARG A 92 9.03 -5.46 -3.85
CA ARG A 92 9.33 -6.89 -3.67
C ARG A 92 8.11 -7.67 -3.20
N ARG A 93 7.34 -7.12 -2.26
CA ARG A 93 6.14 -7.77 -1.73
C ARG A 93 4.96 -7.68 -2.69
N MET A 94 4.97 -6.73 -3.61
CA MET A 94 3.99 -6.67 -4.69
C MET A 94 4.23 -7.75 -5.76
N GLY A 95 5.45 -8.27 -5.88
CA GLY A 95 5.88 -9.39 -6.74
C GLY A 95 5.28 -9.38 -8.16
N PRO A 96 5.84 -10.02 -9.17
CA PRO A 96 5.17 -10.10 -10.45
C PRO A 96 3.84 -10.81 -10.24
N THR A 97 2.75 -10.09 -10.51
CA THR A 97 1.45 -10.73 -10.75
C THR A 97 1.66 -11.58 -12.00
N VAL A 98 2.00 -12.84 -11.81
CA VAL A 98 1.98 -13.79 -12.92
C VAL A 98 0.54 -13.78 -13.40
N SER A 99 0.31 -13.13 -14.52
CA SER A 99 -0.92 -13.23 -15.28
C SER A 99 -1.04 -14.68 -15.70
N VAL A 100 -1.65 -15.48 -14.86
CA VAL A 100 -2.09 -16.83 -15.24
C VAL A 100 -3.51 -16.66 -15.71
N THR A 101 -3.65 -16.65 -17.04
CA THR A 101 -4.88 -16.94 -17.77
C THR A 101 -5.64 -18.06 -17.08
N GLU A 102 -6.95 -17.84 -16.95
CA GLU A 102 -7.98 -18.72 -16.48
C GLU A 102 -7.66 -20.22 -16.51
N THR A 103 -7.68 -20.86 -15.34
CA THR A 103 -8.23 -22.21 -15.25
C THR A 103 -8.71 -22.48 -13.81
N LYS A 104 -9.94 -22.95 -13.73
CA LYS A 104 -10.63 -23.48 -12.55
C LYS A 104 -9.74 -24.53 -11.89
N GLU A 105 -9.33 -24.26 -10.66
CA GLU A 105 -9.18 -25.20 -9.56
C GLU A 105 -8.44 -24.46 -8.44
N VAL A 106 -9.09 -24.35 -7.26
CA VAL A 106 -8.49 -23.74 -6.07
C VAL A 106 -7.54 -24.79 -5.47
N PRO A 107 -6.20 -24.64 -5.60
CA PRO A 107 -5.29 -25.53 -4.90
C PRO A 107 -5.39 -25.25 -3.40
N SER A 108 -5.77 -26.24 -2.64
CA SER A 108 -5.56 -26.26 -1.17
C SER A 108 -4.05 -26.40 -0.92
N GLY A 109 -3.32 -25.28 -1.08
CA GLY A 109 -1.87 -25.18 -0.84
C GLY A 109 -1.56 -24.13 0.19
N LYS A 110 -0.42 -24.25 0.86
CA LYS A 110 0.13 -23.23 1.79
C LYS A 110 0.08 -21.85 1.12
N GLY A 111 -0.73 -20.93 1.65
CA GLY A 111 -0.88 -19.57 1.12
C GLY A 111 -2.32 -19.18 0.75
N VAL A 112 -3.28 -20.09 0.78
CA VAL A 112 -4.71 -19.76 0.62
C VAL A 112 -5.44 -20.02 1.92
N MET A 113 -5.96 -18.95 2.51
CA MET A 113 -6.74 -19.01 3.74
C MET A 113 -8.21 -18.72 3.46
N LYS A 114 -9.12 -19.44 4.10
CA LYS A 114 -10.57 -19.26 3.95
C LYS A 114 -11.20 -18.97 5.30
N PHE A 115 -12.00 -17.91 5.35
CA PHE A 115 -12.77 -17.54 6.52
C PHE A 115 -14.22 -17.22 6.11
N GLY A 116 -15.11 -18.18 6.26
CA GLY A 116 -16.47 -18.08 5.74
C GLY A 116 -16.46 -17.93 4.20
N SER A 117 -17.02 -16.82 3.70
CA SER A 117 -17.02 -16.48 2.28
C SER A 117 -15.77 -15.73 1.81
N LEU A 118 -14.87 -15.35 2.74
CA LEU A 118 -13.64 -14.65 2.44
C LEU A 118 -12.53 -15.66 2.09
N VAL A 119 -11.83 -15.40 0.99
CA VAL A 119 -10.67 -16.17 0.55
C VAL A 119 -9.49 -15.20 0.38
N VAL A 120 -8.40 -15.49 1.07
CA VAL A 120 -7.16 -14.71 1.02
C VAL A 120 -6.07 -15.58 0.42
N ASP A 121 -5.54 -15.20 -0.72
CA ASP A 121 -4.39 -15.83 -1.37
C ASP A 121 -3.15 -14.98 -1.10
N THR A 122 -2.32 -15.40 -0.15
CA THR A 122 -1.12 -14.66 0.25
C THR A 122 -0.03 -14.73 -0.82
N ASN A 123 0.00 -15.79 -1.65
CA ASN A 123 0.98 -15.91 -2.73
C ASN A 123 0.71 -14.91 -3.85
N ARG A 124 -0.58 -14.68 -4.15
CA ARG A 124 -1.01 -13.74 -5.20
C ARG A 124 -1.40 -12.37 -4.65
N ARG A 125 -1.38 -12.20 -3.33
CA ARG A 125 -1.90 -11.01 -2.63
C ARG A 125 -3.30 -10.62 -3.10
N GLN A 126 -4.18 -11.60 -3.18
CA GLN A 126 -5.54 -11.42 -3.64
C GLN A 126 -6.54 -11.78 -2.56
N VAL A 127 -7.59 -10.97 -2.48
CA VAL A 127 -8.73 -11.22 -1.58
C VAL A 127 -9.99 -11.29 -2.42
N SER A 128 -10.82 -12.26 -2.12
CA SER A 128 -12.15 -12.38 -2.71
C SER A 128 -13.19 -12.76 -1.67
N ARG A 129 -14.42 -12.31 -1.87
CA ARG A 129 -15.58 -12.66 -1.05
C ARG A 129 -16.68 -13.22 -1.95
N ALA A 130 -17.10 -14.43 -1.68
CA ALA A 130 -18.12 -15.14 -2.47
C ALA A 130 -17.78 -15.22 -3.98
N GLY A 131 -16.50 -15.18 -4.34
CA GLY A 131 -16.01 -15.18 -5.72
C GLY A 131 -15.68 -13.79 -6.29
N ASP A 132 -16.20 -12.72 -5.69
CA ASP A 132 -15.92 -11.36 -6.13
C ASP A 132 -14.57 -10.88 -5.56
N ARG A 133 -13.72 -10.32 -6.42
CA ARG A 133 -12.42 -9.79 -6.01
C ARG A 133 -12.59 -8.48 -5.23
N ILE A 134 -11.87 -8.38 -4.11
CA ILE A 134 -11.76 -7.16 -3.30
C ILE A 134 -10.39 -6.54 -3.58
N SER A 135 -10.37 -5.28 -4.01
CA SER A 135 -9.15 -4.51 -4.16
C SER A 135 -8.75 -3.92 -2.81
N LEU A 136 -7.55 -4.26 -2.35
CA LEU A 136 -6.96 -3.74 -1.13
C LEU A 136 -5.66 -3.03 -1.47
N THR A 137 -5.35 -1.95 -0.74
CA THR A 137 -4.03 -1.33 -0.75
C THR A 137 -2.99 -2.31 -0.21
N TYR A 138 -1.72 -1.99 -0.40
CA TYR A 138 -0.62 -2.79 0.13
C TYR A 138 -0.74 -2.97 1.65
N THR A 139 -0.98 -1.88 2.38
CA THR A 139 -1.08 -1.88 3.85
C THR A 139 -2.31 -2.63 4.35
N GLU A 140 -3.47 -2.45 3.71
CA GLU A 140 -4.69 -3.19 4.06
C GLU A 140 -4.51 -4.70 3.89
N PHE A 141 -3.85 -5.12 2.80
CA PHE A 141 -3.55 -6.53 2.61
C PHE A 141 -2.57 -7.06 3.67
N SER A 142 -1.51 -6.30 3.99
CA SER A 142 -0.52 -6.71 4.99
C SER A 142 -1.12 -6.78 6.40
N LEU A 143 -2.03 -5.86 6.73
CA LEU A 143 -2.79 -5.92 7.98
C LEU A 143 -3.68 -7.17 8.03
N LEU A 144 -4.37 -7.47 6.93
CA LEU A 144 -5.21 -8.66 6.84
C LEU A 144 -4.37 -9.94 7.02
N GLU A 145 -3.23 -10.04 6.36
CA GLU A 145 -2.27 -11.15 6.48
C GLU A 145 -1.82 -11.33 7.94
N LEU A 146 -1.39 -10.25 8.61
CA LEU A 146 -1.02 -10.26 10.01
C LEU A 146 -2.13 -10.79 10.93
N LEU A 147 -3.37 -10.36 10.72
CA LEU A 147 -4.51 -10.79 11.52
C LEU A 147 -4.90 -12.26 11.26
N PHE A 148 -4.59 -12.78 10.08
CA PHE A 148 -4.85 -14.17 9.71
C PHE A 148 -3.77 -15.15 10.18
N ASP A 149 -2.54 -14.69 10.47
CA ASP A 149 -1.45 -15.53 10.95
C ASP A 149 -1.75 -16.14 12.34
N GLU A 150 -2.53 -15.43 13.17
CA GLU A 150 -2.93 -15.90 14.49
C GLU A 150 -4.45 -15.78 14.71
N PRO A 151 -5.28 -16.69 14.12
CA PRO A 151 -6.72 -16.62 14.24
C PRO A 151 -7.19 -16.73 15.69
N GLY A 152 -8.04 -15.80 16.13
CA GLY A 152 -8.61 -15.78 17.47
C GLY A 152 -7.72 -15.07 18.51
N LYS A 153 -6.53 -14.61 18.15
CA LYS A 153 -5.70 -13.76 19.01
C LYS A 153 -6.02 -12.28 18.79
N VAL A 154 -6.04 -11.52 19.88
CA VAL A 154 -6.12 -10.07 19.83
C VAL A 154 -4.71 -9.54 19.59
N VAL A 155 -4.49 -8.88 18.45
CA VAL A 155 -3.21 -8.23 18.12
C VAL A 155 -3.24 -6.80 18.66
N PRO A 156 -2.35 -6.41 19.58
CA PRO A 156 -2.29 -5.05 20.10
C PRO A 156 -1.91 -4.04 19.00
N ARG A 157 -2.46 -2.81 19.09
CA ARG A 157 -2.14 -1.74 18.12
C ARG A 157 -0.63 -1.48 18.01
N ALA A 158 0.10 -1.54 19.11
CA ALA A 158 1.55 -1.33 19.11
C ALA A 158 2.28 -2.40 18.26
N GLU A 159 1.87 -3.65 18.36
CA GLU A 159 2.41 -4.75 17.55
C GLU A 159 2.09 -4.58 16.07
N ILE A 160 0.87 -4.13 15.74
CA ILE A 160 0.48 -3.81 14.36
C ILE A 160 1.38 -2.72 13.78
N LEU A 161 1.62 -1.63 14.55
CA LEU A 161 2.45 -0.51 14.11
C LEU A 161 3.91 -0.94 13.93
N GLU A 162 4.45 -1.76 14.83
CA GLU A 162 5.81 -2.27 14.74
C GLU A 162 5.98 -3.18 13.50
N GLN A 163 5.06 -4.12 13.29
CA GLN A 163 5.20 -5.10 12.20
C GLN A 163 4.96 -4.50 10.82
N LEU A 164 4.04 -3.55 10.68
CA LEU A 164 3.72 -2.95 9.38
C LEU A 164 4.65 -1.78 9.02
N TRP A 165 5.08 -0.98 9.99
CA TRP A 165 5.86 0.25 9.75
C TRP A 165 7.18 0.33 10.51
N GLY A 166 7.44 -0.56 11.49
CA GLY A 166 8.70 -0.60 12.24
C GLY A 166 8.82 0.49 13.33
N TYR A 167 7.71 0.87 13.98
CA TYR A 167 7.68 1.86 15.07
C TYR A 167 7.53 1.21 16.43
#